data_40f07ca0fbc6cc0514c5a06de5812d97
#
_entry.id   40f07ca0fbc6cc0514c5a06de5812d97
#
_cell.length_a   1.000
_cell.length_b   1.000
_cell.length_c   1.000
_cell.angle_alpha   90.00
_cell.angle_beta   90.00
_cell.angle_gamma   90.00
#
_symmetry.space_group_name_H-M   'P 1'
#
loop_
_entity.id
_entity.type
_entity.pdbx_description
1 polymer ?
#
loop_
_entity_poly.entity_id
_entity_poly.type
_entity_poly.pdbx_seq_one_letter_code
_entity_poly.pdbx_strand_id
1 'polypeptide(L)'
;MHRLNLLVLKMSIYLYTGEGAGKTTAALGLAMRSLGHGHKVILIQYMKGRKDIGEYKIRKYLKNPNLYKVYQFGTPEFVKPITNPKAKQIKLAKKGLEFVLEAIKQKPKLLILDEINIAAAYGILDTGDVIKTVKKIPKSIDIVLTGRYAPKQLIEIADYVNEMKFVKMPKKIIAKKGIQY
;
A
#
# COMPACT_ATOMS: atom_id res chain seq x y z
N MET A 1 6.11 14.29 -39.66
CA MET A 1 5.07 14.57 -38.65
C MET A 1 4.69 13.24 -38.00
N HIS A 2 5.34 12.89 -36.87
CA HIS A 2 4.99 11.70 -36.10
C HIS A 2 3.78 12.06 -35.24
N ARG A 3 2.64 11.42 -35.51
CA ARG A 3 1.49 11.44 -34.58
C ARG A 3 1.94 10.74 -33.29
N LEU A 4 2.26 11.53 -32.27
CA LEU A 4 2.26 11.04 -30.88
C LEU A 4 0.84 10.53 -30.60
N ASN A 5 0.64 9.22 -30.69
CA ASN A 5 -0.50 8.60 -30.06
C ASN A 5 -0.51 9.03 -28.60
N LEU A 6 -1.45 9.89 -28.22
CA LEU A 6 -1.81 10.10 -26.82
C LEU A 6 -2.24 8.74 -26.29
N LEU A 7 -1.30 7.98 -25.77
CA LEU A 7 -1.59 6.85 -24.89
C LEU A 7 -2.41 7.44 -23.75
N VAL A 8 -3.71 7.22 -23.79
CA VAL A 8 -4.59 7.50 -22.67
C VAL A 8 -3.95 6.77 -21.49
N LEU A 9 -3.37 7.54 -20.56
CA LEU A 9 -2.75 7.02 -19.35
C LEU A 9 -3.83 6.27 -18.58
N LYS A 10 -3.91 4.96 -18.84
CA LYS A 10 -4.81 4.06 -18.11
C LYS A 10 -4.17 3.85 -16.74
N MET A 11 -4.93 4.05 -15.66
CA MET A 11 -4.55 3.65 -14.32
C MET A 11 -4.05 2.21 -14.34
N SER A 12 -2.92 1.97 -13.68
CA SER A 12 -2.43 0.62 -13.45
C SER A 12 -2.56 0.24 -11.98
N ILE A 13 -3.05 -0.98 -11.73
CA ILE A 13 -3.15 -1.57 -10.41
C ILE A 13 -2.05 -2.62 -10.26
N TYR A 14 -1.09 -2.34 -9.40
CA TYR A 14 -0.03 -3.27 -9.01
C TYR A 14 -0.42 -3.97 -7.71
N LEU A 15 -0.31 -5.28 -7.66
CA LEU A 15 -0.61 -6.06 -6.47
C LEU A 15 0.63 -6.88 -6.08
N TYR A 16 1.09 -6.69 -4.84
CA TYR A 16 2.20 -7.44 -4.26
C TYR A 16 1.69 -8.33 -3.13
N THR A 17 1.83 -9.65 -3.30
CA THR A 17 1.36 -10.64 -2.34
C THR A 17 2.44 -11.68 -2.02
N GLY A 18 2.07 -12.77 -1.37
CA GLY A 18 2.96 -13.86 -0.96
C GLY A 18 3.56 -13.69 0.44
N GLU A 19 4.19 -14.75 0.93
CA GLU A 19 4.72 -14.80 2.29
C GLU A 19 6.11 -14.16 2.44
N GLY A 20 6.85 -14.06 1.32
CA GLY A 20 8.18 -13.47 1.30
C GLY A 20 8.20 -12.00 1.72
N ALA A 21 9.36 -11.56 2.21
CA ALA A 21 9.60 -10.16 2.49
C ALA A 21 9.68 -9.33 1.20
N GLY A 22 9.54 -8.00 1.30
CA GLY A 22 9.77 -7.11 0.17
C GLY A 22 8.51 -6.46 -0.42
N LYS A 23 7.30 -6.85 -0.03
CA LYS A 23 6.05 -6.26 -0.57
C LYS A 23 5.98 -4.75 -0.37
N THR A 24 6.07 -4.29 0.87
CA THR A 24 6.11 -2.85 1.22
C THR A 24 7.31 -2.17 0.59
N THR A 25 8.51 -2.81 0.63
CA THR A 25 9.75 -2.24 0.04
C THR A 25 9.66 -2.08 -1.47
N ALA A 26 9.05 -3.03 -2.19
CA ALA A 26 8.79 -2.89 -3.62
C ALA A 26 7.84 -1.71 -3.92
N ALA A 27 6.77 -1.57 -3.14
CA ALA A 27 5.86 -0.44 -3.25
C ALA A 27 6.57 0.90 -2.97
N LEU A 28 7.44 0.94 -1.95
CA LEU A 28 8.28 2.11 -1.65
C LEU A 28 9.32 2.39 -2.74
N GLY A 29 9.82 1.37 -3.43
CA GLY A 29 10.65 1.52 -4.62
C GLY A 29 9.93 2.27 -5.74
N LEU A 30 8.65 1.95 -6.00
CA LEU A 30 7.81 2.72 -6.93
C LEU A 30 7.56 4.14 -6.42
N ALA A 31 7.34 4.31 -5.11
CA ALA A 31 7.20 5.64 -4.50
C ALA A 31 8.44 6.50 -4.75
N MET A 32 9.64 5.95 -4.52
CA MET A 32 10.90 6.65 -4.76
C MET A 32 11.06 7.08 -6.21
N ARG A 33 10.75 6.21 -7.19
CA ARG A 33 10.76 6.56 -8.61
C ARG A 33 9.78 7.69 -8.92
N SER A 34 8.56 7.60 -8.42
CA SER A 34 7.52 8.61 -8.64
C SER A 34 7.90 9.96 -8.04
N LEU A 35 8.44 9.97 -6.81
CA LEU A 35 8.96 11.17 -6.15
C LEU A 35 10.13 11.79 -6.90
N GLY A 36 11.04 10.96 -7.48
CA GLY A 36 12.15 11.42 -8.32
C GLY A 36 11.71 12.20 -9.55
N HIS A 37 10.49 11.94 -10.04
CA HIS A 37 9.85 12.71 -11.11
C HIS A 37 8.98 13.87 -10.60
N GLY A 38 9.08 14.24 -9.32
CA GLY A 38 8.30 15.32 -8.73
C GLY A 38 6.82 15.01 -8.52
N HIS A 39 6.42 13.75 -8.64
CA HIS A 39 5.03 13.35 -8.46
C HIS A 39 4.66 13.21 -6.98
N LYS A 40 3.41 13.54 -6.65
CA LYS A 40 2.88 13.30 -5.32
C LYS A 40 2.55 11.82 -5.12
N VAL A 41 3.01 11.28 -3.99
CA VAL A 41 2.75 9.91 -3.54
C VAL A 41 2.02 9.95 -2.20
N ILE A 42 0.99 9.12 -2.06
CA ILE A 42 0.30 8.90 -0.79
C ILE A 42 0.41 7.43 -0.42
N LEU A 43 0.90 7.16 0.78
CA LEU A 43 0.96 5.85 1.40
C LEU A 43 -0.08 5.76 2.51
N ILE A 44 -1.01 4.83 2.39
CA ILE A 44 -1.99 4.49 3.42
C ILE A 44 -1.64 3.11 3.95
N GLN A 45 -1.29 3.02 5.23
CA GLN A 45 -0.89 1.78 5.89
C GLN A 45 -2.02 1.28 6.79
N TYR A 46 -2.52 0.10 6.49
CA TYR A 46 -3.49 -0.60 7.30
C TYR A 46 -2.80 -1.41 8.39
N MET A 47 -3.41 -1.57 9.54
CA MET A 47 -2.91 -2.35 10.69
C MET A 47 -1.53 -1.93 11.20
N LYS A 48 -0.98 -0.85 10.72
CA LYS A 48 0.29 -0.25 11.14
C LYS A 48 0.04 1.09 11.82
N GLY A 49 0.77 1.37 12.91
CA GLY A 49 0.67 2.64 13.66
C GLY A 49 2.00 3.13 14.21
N ARG A 50 3.13 2.54 13.77
CA ARG A 50 4.48 2.87 14.21
C ARG A 50 5.03 4.07 13.45
N LYS A 51 5.44 5.12 14.18
CA LYS A 51 6.04 6.33 13.62
C LYS A 51 7.57 6.30 13.57
N ASP A 52 8.17 5.25 14.13
CA ASP A 52 9.62 5.04 14.20
C ASP A 52 10.20 4.27 13.01
N ILE A 53 9.37 3.85 12.05
CA ILE A 53 9.75 3.15 10.81
C ILE A 53 10.30 4.09 9.75
N GLY A 54 11.16 3.56 8.87
CA GLY A 54 11.88 4.33 7.84
C GLY A 54 10.97 5.08 6.89
N GLU A 55 9.96 4.41 6.35
CA GLU A 55 9.01 5.01 5.40
C GLU A 55 8.15 6.14 6.01
N TYR A 56 7.99 6.16 7.34
CA TYR A 56 7.34 7.28 8.02
C TYR A 56 8.33 8.44 8.24
N LYS A 57 9.59 8.13 8.59
CA LYS A 57 10.61 9.14 8.94
C LYS A 57 11.18 9.87 7.73
N ILE A 58 11.30 9.21 6.58
CA ILE A 58 11.95 9.76 5.37
C ILE A 58 11.38 11.12 4.96
N ARG A 59 10.11 11.42 5.30
CA ARG A 59 9.46 12.72 5.01
C ARG A 59 10.24 13.93 5.52
N LYS A 60 10.99 13.75 6.62
CA LYS A 60 11.80 14.82 7.22
C LYS A 60 13.02 15.20 6.37
N TYR A 61 13.43 14.32 5.47
CA TYR A 61 14.62 14.49 4.64
C TYR A 61 14.30 14.88 3.20
N LEU A 62 13.03 14.96 2.85
CA LEU A 62 12.61 15.39 1.51
C LEU A 62 12.61 16.91 1.43
N LYS A 63 13.18 17.46 0.34
CA LYS A 63 13.13 18.91 0.04
C LYS A 63 11.69 19.43 0.02
N ASN A 64 10.76 18.66 -0.51
CA ASN A 64 9.33 18.98 -0.51
C ASN A 64 8.53 17.86 0.17
N PRO A 65 8.28 17.97 1.50
CA PRO A 65 7.54 16.95 2.24
C PRO A 65 6.06 16.84 1.84
N ASN A 66 5.54 17.80 1.05
CA ASN A 66 4.17 17.74 0.55
C ASN A 66 4.00 16.73 -0.58
N LEU A 67 5.08 16.28 -1.23
CA LEU A 67 5.04 15.27 -2.27
C LEU A 67 4.89 13.85 -1.72
N TYR A 68 5.21 13.62 -0.44
CA TYR A 68 5.11 12.30 0.16
C TYR A 68 4.32 12.35 1.48
N LYS A 69 3.15 11.76 1.48
CA LYS A 69 2.26 11.71 2.65
C LYS A 69 2.09 10.28 3.11
N VAL A 70 2.16 10.05 4.43
CA VAL A 70 1.96 8.74 5.05
C VAL A 70 0.84 8.85 6.08
N TYR A 71 -0.16 8.00 5.92
CA TYR A 71 -1.28 7.88 6.83
C TYR A 71 -1.36 6.46 7.36
N GLN A 72 -1.57 6.30 8.66
CA GLN A 72 -1.58 5.00 9.33
C GLN A 72 -2.92 4.76 10.01
N PHE A 73 -3.52 3.62 9.71
CA PHE A 73 -4.80 3.19 10.26
C PHE A 73 -4.63 1.82 10.94
N GLY A 74 -3.91 1.83 12.06
CA GLY A 74 -3.62 0.70 12.91
C GLY A 74 -3.08 1.14 14.26
N THR A 75 -2.68 0.17 15.07
CA THR A 75 -2.06 0.40 16.37
C THR A 75 -0.53 0.23 16.27
N PRO A 76 0.25 0.82 17.21
CA PRO A 76 1.71 0.65 17.26
C PRO A 76 2.15 -0.80 17.53
N GLU A 77 1.28 -1.59 18.13
CA GLU A 77 1.53 -2.98 18.48
C GLU A 77 1.65 -3.85 17.25
N PHE A 78 2.64 -4.73 17.24
CA PHE A 78 2.79 -5.72 16.16
C PHE A 78 1.60 -6.68 16.21
N VAL A 79 0.76 -6.64 15.22
CA VAL A 79 -0.40 -7.51 15.16
C VAL A 79 0.08 -8.90 14.72
N LYS A 80 0.09 -9.86 15.65
CA LYS A 80 0.23 -11.30 15.33
C LYS A 80 -0.91 -11.70 14.37
N PRO A 81 -0.77 -12.81 13.61
CA PRO A 81 -1.83 -13.28 12.70
C PRO A 81 -3.18 -13.20 13.41
N ILE A 82 -4.08 -12.40 12.89
CA ILE A 82 -5.34 -12.07 13.58
C ILE A 82 -6.34 -13.15 13.20
N THR A 83 -6.42 -14.18 14.02
CA THR A 83 -7.55 -15.14 13.93
C THR A 83 -8.86 -14.56 14.45
N ASN A 84 -8.79 -13.47 15.24
CA ASN A 84 -9.96 -12.75 15.74
C ASN A 84 -9.65 -11.24 15.85
N PRO A 85 -9.96 -10.44 14.82
CA PRO A 85 -9.64 -9.01 14.81
C PRO A 85 -10.47 -8.26 15.86
N LYS A 86 -9.78 -7.49 16.71
CA LYS A 86 -10.46 -6.65 17.72
C LYS A 86 -11.30 -5.57 17.03
N ALA A 87 -12.46 -5.22 17.60
CA ALA A 87 -13.36 -4.18 17.06
C ALA A 87 -12.64 -2.87 16.74
N LYS A 88 -11.64 -2.48 17.55
CA LYS A 88 -10.79 -1.29 17.32
C LYS A 88 -10.02 -1.37 16.00
N GLN A 89 -9.49 -2.55 15.65
CA GLN A 89 -8.72 -2.75 14.40
C GLN A 89 -9.63 -2.65 13.18
N ILE A 90 -10.81 -3.27 13.25
CA ILE A 90 -11.84 -3.16 12.21
C ILE A 90 -12.25 -1.70 12.01
N LYS A 91 -12.53 -0.98 13.10
CA LYS A 91 -12.91 0.45 13.05
C LYS A 91 -11.81 1.30 12.39
N LEU A 92 -10.54 1.08 12.75
CA LEU A 92 -9.42 1.81 12.15
C LEU A 92 -9.25 1.49 10.67
N ALA A 93 -9.33 0.21 10.29
CA ALA A 93 -9.20 -0.20 8.89
C ALA A 93 -10.33 0.39 8.02
N LYS A 94 -11.59 0.36 8.51
CA LYS A 94 -12.73 1.01 7.83
C LYS A 94 -12.51 2.50 7.63
N LYS A 95 -12.04 3.22 8.66
CA LYS A 95 -11.67 4.64 8.53
C LYS A 95 -10.57 4.85 7.48
N GLY A 96 -9.58 3.93 7.40
CA GLY A 96 -8.55 3.97 6.38
C GLY A 96 -9.10 3.79 4.97
N LEU A 97 -10.10 2.92 4.80
CA LEU A 97 -10.74 2.69 3.52
C LEU A 97 -11.58 3.92 3.09
N GLU A 98 -12.33 4.52 4.01
CA GLU A 98 -13.06 5.77 3.78
C GLU A 98 -12.09 6.92 3.42
N PHE A 99 -10.95 7.00 4.10
CA PHE A 99 -9.93 8.02 3.87
C PHE A 99 -9.30 7.96 2.47
N VAL A 100 -9.37 6.83 1.75
CA VAL A 100 -8.92 6.74 0.35
C VAL A 100 -9.60 7.81 -0.50
N LEU A 101 -10.91 8.06 -0.29
CA LEU A 101 -11.67 9.07 -1.04
C LEU A 101 -11.20 10.50 -0.74
N GLU A 102 -10.72 10.77 0.47
CA GLU A 102 -10.10 12.05 0.82
C GLU A 102 -8.66 12.16 0.28
N ALA A 103 -7.93 11.05 0.27
CA ALA A 103 -6.57 11.00 -0.25
C ALA A 103 -6.52 11.32 -1.76
N ILE A 104 -7.44 10.80 -2.56
CA ILE A 104 -7.47 11.05 -4.01
C ILE A 104 -7.80 12.50 -4.35
N LYS A 105 -8.51 13.25 -3.49
CA LYS A 105 -8.73 14.69 -3.67
C LYS A 105 -7.42 15.50 -3.67
N GLN A 106 -6.36 14.97 -3.03
CA GLN A 106 -5.03 15.56 -3.04
C GLN A 106 -4.28 15.34 -4.37
N LYS A 107 -4.88 14.64 -5.33
CA LYS A 107 -4.38 14.36 -6.68
C LYS A 107 -2.97 13.73 -6.66
N PRO A 108 -2.73 12.61 -5.93
CA PRO A 108 -1.46 11.89 -6.04
C PRO A 108 -1.34 11.27 -7.43
N LYS A 109 -0.10 11.05 -7.89
CA LYS A 109 0.16 10.23 -9.08
C LYS A 109 0.21 8.74 -8.71
N LEU A 110 0.66 8.43 -7.49
CA LEU A 110 0.75 7.08 -6.97
C LEU A 110 0.08 7.00 -5.59
N LEU A 111 -0.84 6.05 -5.45
CA LEU A 111 -1.50 5.72 -4.18
C LEU A 111 -1.12 4.30 -3.78
N ILE A 112 -0.56 4.14 -2.59
CA ILE A 112 -0.18 2.84 -2.04
C ILE A 112 -1.10 2.49 -0.88
N LEU A 113 -1.79 1.36 -0.98
CA LEU A 113 -2.62 0.77 0.07
C LEU A 113 -1.86 -0.41 0.66
N ASP A 114 -1.05 -0.11 1.67
CA ASP A 114 -0.11 -1.06 2.28
C ASP A 114 -0.81 -1.92 3.33
N GLU A 115 -0.64 -3.25 3.23
CA GLU A 115 -1.32 -4.30 4.01
C GLU A 115 -2.84 -4.40 3.77
N ILE A 116 -3.37 -3.83 2.68
CA ILE A 116 -4.80 -3.93 2.35
C ILE A 116 -5.22 -5.38 2.01
N ASN A 117 -4.33 -6.16 1.36
CA ASN A 117 -4.61 -7.54 0.96
C ASN A 117 -4.87 -8.41 2.18
N ILE A 118 -4.02 -8.33 3.22
CA ILE A 118 -4.17 -9.12 4.44
C ILE A 118 -5.35 -8.63 5.29
N ALA A 119 -5.67 -7.32 5.26
CA ALA A 119 -6.86 -6.79 5.91
C ALA A 119 -8.14 -7.36 5.28
N ALA A 120 -8.18 -7.52 3.96
CA ALA A 120 -9.28 -8.17 3.25
C ALA A 120 -9.30 -9.68 3.51
N ALA A 121 -8.15 -10.37 3.44
CA ALA A 121 -8.05 -11.82 3.65
C ALA A 121 -8.54 -12.27 5.03
N TYR A 122 -8.32 -11.46 6.05
CA TYR A 122 -8.75 -11.74 7.43
C TYR A 122 -10.13 -11.17 7.78
N GLY A 123 -10.90 -10.68 6.81
CA GLY A 123 -12.23 -10.12 7.04
C GLY A 123 -12.26 -8.87 7.91
N ILE A 124 -11.09 -8.20 8.09
CA ILE A 124 -11.02 -6.89 8.77
C ILE A 124 -11.71 -5.84 7.91
N LEU A 125 -11.55 -5.97 6.59
CA LEU A 125 -12.29 -5.23 5.57
C LEU A 125 -13.03 -6.22 4.67
N ASP A 126 -14.23 -5.87 4.26
CA ASP A 126 -14.93 -6.61 3.23
C ASP A 126 -14.21 -6.43 1.89
N THR A 127 -13.93 -7.54 1.18
CA THR A 127 -13.22 -7.51 -0.11
C THR A 127 -13.99 -6.73 -1.17
N GLY A 128 -15.32 -6.85 -1.19
CA GLY A 128 -16.19 -6.12 -2.11
C GLY A 128 -16.13 -4.61 -1.87
N ASP A 129 -16.05 -4.17 -0.62
CA ASP A 129 -15.92 -2.75 -0.29
C ASP A 129 -14.55 -2.21 -0.67
N VAL A 130 -13.47 -2.99 -0.54
CA VAL A 130 -12.14 -2.65 -1.05
C VAL A 130 -12.20 -2.47 -2.57
N ILE A 131 -12.79 -3.41 -3.31
CA ILE A 131 -12.94 -3.34 -4.76
C ILE A 131 -13.76 -2.12 -5.19
N LYS A 132 -14.90 -1.88 -4.52
CA LYS A 132 -15.74 -0.70 -4.79
C LYS A 132 -14.95 0.60 -4.59
N THR A 133 -14.10 0.66 -3.56
CA THR A 133 -13.27 1.83 -3.28
C THR A 133 -12.20 2.01 -4.36
N VAL A 134 -11.48 0.94 -4.72
CA VAL A 134 -10.47 0.96 -5.79
C VAL A 134 -11.06 1.42 -7.13
N LYS A 135 -12.26 0.93 -7.49
CA LYS A 135 -12.96 1.33 -8.72
C LYS A 135 -13.38 2.82 -8.76
N LYS A 136 -13.46 3.50 -7.62
CA LYS A 136 -13.76 4.94 -7.55
C LYS A 136 -12.52 5.83 -7.74
N ILE A 137 -11.31 5.25 -7.73
CA ILE A 137 -10.07 6.00 -7.90
C ILE A 137 -9.95 6.45 -9.36
N PRO A 138 -9.64 7.74 -9.60
CA PRO A 138 -9.50 8.27 -10.96
C PRO A 138 -8.40 7.55 -11.76
N LYS A 139 -8.62 7.37 -13.05
CA LYS A 139 -7.68 6.69 -13.97
C LYS A 139 -6.32 7.40 -14.13
N SER A 140 -6.16 8.59 -13.59
CA SER A 140 -4.89 9.33 -13.56
C SER A 140 -3.98 8.95 -12.38
N ILE A 141 -4.46 8.10 -11.45
CA ILE A 141 -3.75 7.69 -10.24
C ILE A 141 -3.41 6.20 -10.36
N ASP A 142 -2.13 5.86 -10.36
CA ASP A 142 -1.69 4.48 -10.26
C ASP A 142 -1.81 3.97 -8.83
N ILE A 143 -2.15 2.68 -8.66
CA ILE A 143 -2.44 2.09 -7.35
C ILE A 143 -1.50 0.93 -7.09
N VAL A 144 -1.02 0.82 -5.86
CA VAL A 144 -0.31 -0.36 -5.37
C VAL A 144 -1.07 -0.95 -4.19
N LEU A 145 -1.42 -2.22 -4.28
CA LEU A 145 -2.02 -3.01 -3.21
C LEU A 145 -0.95 -3.95 -2.65
N THR A 146 -0.70 -3.93 -1.34
CA THR A 146 0.24 -4.87 -0.75
C THR A 146 -0.38 -5.70 0.38
N GLY A 147 0.27 -6.80 0.70
CA GLY A 147 -0.10 -7.67 1.82
C GLY A 147 -0.07 -9.15 1.47
N ARG A 148 0.01 -10.00 2.49
CA ARG A 148 -0.08 -11.45 2.32
C ARG A 148 -1.50 -11.85 1.96
N TYR A 149 -1.64 -13.06 1.40
CA TYR A 149 -2.93 -13.74 1.20
C TYR A 149 -3.95 -12.93 0.41
N ALA A 150 -3.51 -12.25 -0.65
CA ALA A 150 -4.42 -11.45 -1.46
C ALA A 150 -5.64 -12.28 -1.91
N PRO A 151 -6.87 -11.85 -1.60
CA PRO A 151 -8.07 -12.50 -2.11
C PRO A 151 -8.08 -12.58 -3.63
N LYS A 152 -8.61 -13.67 -4.19
CA LYS A 152 -8.68 -13.90 -5.64
C LYS A 152 -9.32 -12.72 -6.39
N GLN A 153 -10.37 -12.14 -5.81
CA GLN A 153 -11.07 -10.99 -6.38
C GLN A 153 -10.20 -9.73 -6.50
N LEU A 154 -9.20 -9.52 -5.60
CA LEU A 154 -8.24 -8.43 -5.72
C LEU A 154 -7.19 -8.73 -6.79
N ILE A 155 -6.80 -10.00 -6.93
CA ILE A 155 -5.90 -10.45 -8.00
C ILE A 155 -6.55 -10.23 -9.37
N GLU A 156 -7.84 -10.53 -9.53
CA GLU A 156 -8.59 -10.39 -10.78
C GLU A 156 -8.72 -8.95 -11.27
N ILE A 157 -8.72 -7.96 -10.37
CA ILE A 157 -8.80 -6.54 -10.76
C ILE A 157 -7.44 -5.88 -10.98
N ALA A 158 -6.33 -6.58 -10.63
CA ALA A 158 -4.99 -6.05 -10.78
C ALA A 158 -4.46 -6.23 -12.21
N ASP A 159 -3.74 -5.21 -12.72
CA ASP A 159 -3.05 -5.31 -14.02
C ASP A 159 -1.70 -6.04 -13.89
N TYR A 160 -1.03 -5.89 -12.74
CA TYR A 160 0.25 -6.55 -12.43
C TYR A 160 0.18 -7.22 -11.07
N VAL A 161 0.49 -8.51 -11.03
CA VAL A 161 0.52 -9.28 -9.79
C VAL A 161 1.91 -9.89 -9.59
N ASN A 162 2.54 -9.59 -8.46
CA ASN A 162 3.82 -10.16 -8.07
C ASN A 162 3.68 -10.92 -6.76
N GLU A 163 4.12 -12.18 -6.75
CA GLU A 163 4.18 -12.99 -5.55
C GLU A 163 5.61 -13.03 -5.00
N MET A 164 5.77 -12.56 -3.75
CA MET A 164 7.05 -12.60 -3.05
C MET A 164 7.18 -13.93 -2.29
N LYS A 165 8.21 -14.71 -2.65
CA LYS A 165 8.51 -16.01 -2.01
C LYS A 165 9.90 -15.97 -1.36
N PHE A 166 10.05 -16.67 -0.25
CA PHE A 166 11.37 -16.95 0.28
C PHE A 166 11.98 -18.14 -0.49
N VAL A 167 13.06 -17.90 -1.19
CA VAL A 167 13.91 -18.98 -1.73
C VAL A 167 14.77 -19.54 -0.62
N LYS A 168 15.26 -18.67 0.28
CA LYS A 168 16.02 -19.01 1.48
C LYS A 168 15.71 -18.00 2.58
N MET A 169 15.61 -18.48 3.81
CA MET A 169 15.33 -17.66 4.99
C MET A 169 16.24 -18.10 6.15
N PRO A 170 16.76 -17.18 6.96
CA PRO A 170 17.55 -17.57 8.15
C PRO A 170 16.62 -18.23 9.19
N LYS A 171 17.19 -19.16 9.98
CA LYS A 171 16.45 -19.82 11.08
C LYS A 171 15.90 -18.84 12.11
N LYS A 172 16.57 -17.69 12.32
CA LYS A 172 16.15 -16.62 13.21
C LYS A 172 16.13 -15.30 12.46
N ILE A 173 14.96 -14.69 12.37
CA ILE A 173 14.80 -13.35 11.78
C ILE A 173 15.12 -12.31 12.86
N ILE A 174 16.12 -11.48 12.61
CA ILE A 174 16.46 -10.33 13.46
C ILE A 174 16.02 -9.07 12.71
N ALA A 175 15.04 -8.36 13.27
CA ALA A 175 14.59 -7.10 12.70
C ALA A 175 15.67 -6.02 12.87
N LYS A 176 16.27 -5.57 11.76
CA LYS A 176 17.30 -4.54 11.73
C LYS A 176 16.69 -3.20 11.33
N LYS A 177 16.99 -2.16 12.12
CA LYS A 177 16.61 -0.78 11.82
C LYS A 177 17.21 -0.34 10.49
N GLY A 178 16.38 0.29 9.66
CA GLY A 178 16.78 0.73 8.32
C GLY A 178 16.76 -0.36 7.25
N ILE A 179 16.49 -1.62 7.62
CA ILE A 179 16.36 -2.75 6.68
C ILE A 179 14.96 -3.37 6.76
N GLN A 180 14.53 -3.81 7.96
CA GLN A 180 13.19 -4.38 8.14
C GLN A 180 12.15 -3.37 8.66
N TYR A 181 12.59 -2.22 9.19
CA TYR A 181 11.70 -1.14 9.63
C TYR A 181 12.37 0.25 9.63
#